data_593cc1b8dc722563c58a22b2ceccd58f
#
_entry.id   593cc1b8dc722563c58a22b2ceccd58f
#
_cell.length_a   1.000
_cell.length_b   1.000
_cell.length_c   1.000
_cell.angle_alpha   90.00
_cell.angle_beta   90.00
_cell.angle_gamma   90.00
#
_symmetry.space_group_name_H-M   'P 1'
#
loop_
_entity.id
_entity.type
_entity.pdbx_description
1 polymer ?
#
loop_
_entity_poly.entity_id
_entity_poly.type
_entity_poly.pdbx_seq_one_letter_code
_entity_poly.pdbx_strand_id
1 'polypeptide(L)'
;MKKNDVKNDSRKDNNLMVKIATFIVDKRRAFYLIFALALVLCVISIPKVQVNNDISSYLPEETETRRGLTLMDDEFITYDTEKIMVTTITTETAEKLKDKLEKVDGVKEVEFENDDDHYKDSAALFTVTLSVRDDLDRELEIVNDLKAQLDGYDFYAYSDSIDDSSKQLEKEMTVILGIALVIIIAVLLFTSQSFMEVPIFLIVFGVAALLNMGTNYLLGEISFITKSVAVVLQLALAIDYAIILSHRFAEEKQTK
;
A
#
# COMPACT_ATOMS: atom_id res chain seq x y z
N MET A 1 -0.32 63.10 -3.06
CA MET A 1 -1.65 62.67 -3.47
C MET A 1 -1.51 61.31 -4.15
N LYS A 2 -1.23 60.22 -3.39
CA LYS A 2 -1.11 58.85 -3.91
C LYS A 2 -1.07 57.80 -2.78
N LYS A 3 -2.08 57.82 -1.89
CA LYS A 3 -2.16 56.90 -0.75
C LYS A 3 -3.50 56.14 -0.62
N ASN A 4 -4.43 56.35 -1.56
CA ASN A 4 -5.79 55.82 -1.48
C ASN A 4 -6.10 54.67 -2.45
N ASP A 5 -5.21 54.35 -3.43
CA ASP A 5 -5.52 53.36 -4.46
C ASP A 5 -5.10 51.92 -4.09
N VAL A 6 -4.19 51.74 -3.12
CA VAL A 6 -3.73 50.41 -2.69
C VAL A 6 -4.72 49.72 -1.74
N LYS A 7 -5.62 50.49 -1.11
CA LYS A 7 -6.59 49.95 -0.13
C LYS A 7 -7.88 49.43 -0.76
N ASN A 8 -8.10 49.68 -2.05
CA ASN A 8 -9.34 49.29 -2.74
C ASN A 8 -9.23 47.98 -3.51
N ASP A 9 -8.01 47.53 -3.82
CA ASP A 9 -7.77 46.27 -4.53
C ASP A 9 -7.87 45.06 -3.58
N SER A 10 -7.38 45.19 -2.35
CA SER A 10 -7.49 44.17 -1.30
C SER A 10 -8.92 43.92 -0.78
N ARG A 11 -9.86 44.85 -1.03
CA ARG A 11 -11.29 44.69 -0.66
C ARG A 11 -12.11 43.90 -1.67
N LYS A 12 -11.68 43.82 -2.93
CA LYS A 12 -12.39 43.03 -3.97
C LYS A 12 -12.10 41.53 -3.88
N ASP A 13 -10.87 41.15 -3.54
CA ASP A 13 -10.50 39.76 -3.34
C ASP A 13 -11.13 39.14 -2.08
N ASN A 14 -11.29 39.98 -1.03
CA ASN A 14 -11.96 39.56 0.21
C ASN A 14 -13.46 39.23 0.02
N ASN A 15 -14.13 39.76 -1.00
CA ASN A 15 -15.57 39.49 -1.21
C ASN A 15 -15.87 38.09 -1.73
N LEU A 16 -14.98 37.49 -2.55
CA LEU A 16 -15.20 36.16 -3.13
C LEU A 16 -14.93 35.09 -2.08
N MET A 17 -13.83 35.17 -1.35
CA MET A 17 -13.50 34.25 -0.26
C MET A 17 -14.52 34.30 0.87
N VAL A 18 -14.99 35.50 1.26
CA VAL A 18 -16.05 35.67 2.25
C VAL A 18 -17.36 35.05 1.78
N LYS A 19 -17.74 35.21 0.51
CA LYS A 19 -18.94 34.58 -0.06
C LYS A 19 -18.85 33.06 -0.06
N ILE A 20 -17.69 32.50 -0.43
CA ILE A 20 -17.48 31.04 -0.39
C ILE A 20 -17.56 30.53 1.06
N ALA A 21 -16.88 31.20 1.99
CA ALA A 21 -16.91 30.83 3.40
C ALA A 21 -18.35 30.88 3.97
N THR A 22 -19.08 31.97 3.69
CA THR A 22 -20.49 32.10 4.12
C THR A 22 -21.37 31.01 3.51
N PHE A 23 -21.21 30.72 2.22
CA PHE A 23 -21.96 29.65 1.56
C PHE A 23 -21.72 28.28 2.21
N ILE A 24 -20.44 27.96 2.55
CA ILE A 24 -20.08 26.69 3.22
C ILE A 24 -20.73 26.62 4.61
N VAL A 25 -20.66 27.72 5.38
CA VAL A 25 -21.23 27.78 6.73
C VAL A 25 -22.76 27.69 6.71
N ASP A 26 -23.43 28.40 5.80
CA ASP A 26 -24.90 28.41 5.68
C ASP A 26 -25.42 27.07 5.20
N LYS A 27 -24.69 26.40 4.29
CA LYS A 27 -25.06 25.08 3.73
C LYS A 27 -24.41 23.89 4.45
N ARG A 28 -23.84 24.09 5.65
CA ARG A 28 -23.09 23.06 6.40
C ARG A 28 -23.80 21.71 6.51
N ARG A 29 -25.14 21.70 6.64
CA ARG A 29 -25.92 20.43 6.71
C ARG A 29 -25.86 19.66 5.40
N ALA A 30 -25.91 20.34 4.26
CA ALA A 30 -25.77 19.71 2.95
C ALA A 30 -24.35 19.16 2.75
N PHE A 31 -23.32 19.90 3.19
CA PHE A 31 -21.94 19.42 3.15
C PHE A 31 -21.74 18.18 4.01
N TYR A 32 -22.28 18.13 5.24
CA TYR A 32 -22.22 16.91 6.07
C TYR A 32 -22.86 15.70 5.38
N LEU A 33 -23.98 15.90 4.71
CA LEU A 33 -24.68 14.83 3.99
C LEU A 33 -23.86 14.36 2.79
N ILE A 34 -23.27 15.27 2.01
CA ILE A 34 -22.41 14.95 0.86
C ILE A 34 -21.18 14.17 1.34
N PHE A 35 -20.49 14.63 2.39
CA PHE A 35 -19.34 13.93 2.94
C PHE A 35 -19.71 12.56 3.52
N ALA A 36 -20.83 12.44 4.21
CA ALA A 36 -21.29 11.15 4.72
C ALA A 36 -21.58 10.17 3.58
N LEU A 37 -22.23 10.64 2.49
CA LEU A 37 -22.48 9.81 1.31
C LEU A 37 -21.16 9.41 0.63
N ALA A 38 -20.25 10.36 0.46
CA ALA A 38 -18.93 10.09 -0.11
C ALA A 38 -18.14 9.06 0.72
N LEU A 39 -18.17 9.17 2.05
CA LEU A 39 -17.54 8.20 2.96
C LEU A 39 -18.12 6.80 2.79
N VAL A 40 -19.45 6.66 2.74
CA VAL A 40 -20.10 5.36 2.53
C VAL A 40 -19.66 4.75 1.20
N LEU A 41 -19.63 5.54 0.13
CA LEU A 41 -19.17 5.08 -1.18
C LEU A 41 -17.69 4.67 -1.13
N CYS A 42 -16.84 5.46 -0.47
CA CYS A 42 -15.42 5.14 -0.33
C CYS A 42 -15.18 3.85 0.45
N VAL A 43 -15.88 3.64 1.57
CA VAL A 43 -15.75 2.40 2.36
C VAL A 43 -16.14 1.15 1.54
N ILE A 44 -17.18 1.26 0.69
CA ILE A 44 -17.59 0.17 -0.21
C ILE A 44 -16.57 -0.05 -1.34
N SER A 45 -15.87 1.00 -1.74
CA SER A 45 -14.90 0.97 -2.85
C SER A 45 -13.51 0.48 -2.44
N ILE A 46 -13.08 0.70 -1.19
CA ILE A 46 -11.74 0.30 -0.70
C ILE A 46 -11.38 -1.16 -1.04
N PRO A 47 -12.23 -2.18 -0.76
CA PRO A 47 -11.89 -3.58 -1.05
C PRO A 47 -11.85 -3.92 -2.54
N LYS A 48 -12.28 -3.00 -3.41
CA LYS A 48 -12.30 -3.19 -4.87
C LYS A 48 -11.13 -2.51 -5.57
N VAL A 49 -10.28 -1.81 -4.83
CA VAL A 49 -9.08 -1.17 -5.39
C VAL A 49 -8.07 -2.25 -5.72
N GLN A 50 -7.69 -2.35 -6.97
CA GLN A 50 -6.63 -3.26 -7.40
C GLN A 50 -5.28 -2.64 -7.08
N VAL A 51 -4.41 -3.45 -6.48
CA VAL A 51 -3.05 -3.03 -6.13
C VAL A 51 -2.08 -3.83 -6.98
N ASN A 52 -1.32 -3.13 -7.81
CA ASN A 52 -0.28 -3.74 -8.62
C ASN A 52 1.02 -3.82 -7.81
N ASN A 53 1.51 -5.03 -7.63
CA ASN A 53 2.77 -5.30 -6.94
C ASN A 53 3.95 -5.40 -7.89
N ASP A 54 3.71 -5.46 -9.20
CA ASP A 54 4.76 -5.53 -10.20
C ASP A 54 5.36 -4.15 -10.49
N ILE A 55 6.60 -3.93 -10.05
CA ILE A 55 7.34 -2.70 -10.28
C ILE A 55 7.66 -2.51 -11.77
N SER A 56 7.83 -3.60 -12.51
CA SER A 56 8.19 -3.55 -13.94
C SER A 56 7.09 -2.94 -14.80
N SER A 57 5.83 -3.06 -14.36
CA SER A 57 4.67 -2.48 -15.05
C SER A 57 4.69 -0.95 -15.11
N TYR A 58 5.48 -0.29 -14.24
CA TYR A 58 5.65 1.17 -14.22
C TYR A 58 6.83 1.66 -15.07
N LEU A 59 7.56 0.75 -15.70
CA LEU A 59 8.59 1.14 -16.67
C LEU A 59 7.93 1.73 -17.92
N PRO A 60 8.48 2.83 -18.48
CA PRO A 60 7.97 3.37 -19.73
C PRO A 60 8.03 2.32 -20.85
N GLU A 61 6.99 2.24 -21.67
CA GLU A 61 6.86 1.26 -22.77
C GLU A 61 8.02 1.33 -23.78
N GLU A 62 8.66 2.47 -23.86
CA GLU A 62 9.78 2.72 -24.77
C GLU A 62 11.10 2.10 -24.31
N THR A 63 11.20 1.67 -23.06
CA THR A 63 12.44 1.08 -22.51
C THR A 63 12.68 -0.32 -23.08
N GLU A 64 13.96 -0.65 -23.32
CA GLU A 64 14.34 -1.99 -23.80
C GLU A 64 13.90 -3.09 -22.82
N THR A 65 14.00 -2.82 -21.52
CA THR A 65 13.55 -3.75 -20.46
C THR A 65 12.05 -4.03 -20.58
N ARG A 66 11.21 -2.99 -20.72
CA ARG A 66 9.75 -3.17 -20.86
C ARG A 66 9.39 -3.93 -22.14
N ARG A 67 10.05 -3.61 -23.25
CA ARG A 67 9.87 -4.34 -24.50
C ARG A 67 10.29 -5.81 -24.40
N GLY A 68 11.41 -6.07 -23.72
CA GLY A 68 11.88 -7.44 -23.46
C GLY A 68 10.88 -8.24 -22.63
N LEU A 69 10.36 -7.66 -21.54
CA LEU A 69 9.33 -8.29 -20.69
C LEU A 69 8.05 -8.56 -21.49
N THR A 70 7.57 -7.59 -22.25
CA THR A 70 6.37 -7.77 -23.09
C THR A 70 6.57 -8.88 -24.13
N LEU A 71 7.75 -8.93 -24.77
CA LEU A 71 8.07 -9.98 -25.72
C LEU A 71 8.12 -11.36 -25.06
N MET A 72 8.68 -11.43 -23.84
CA MET A 72 8.70 -12.68 -23.06
C MET A 72 7.27 -13.12 -22.71
N ASP A 73 6.42 -12.18 -22.31
CA ASP A 73 5.02 -12.49 -21.97
C ASP A 73 4.18 -12.92 -23.18
N ASP A 74 4.43 -12.33 -24.36
CA ASP A 74 3.69 -12.64 -25.58
C ASP A 74 4.14 -13.94 -26.26
N GLU A 75 5.46 -14.22 -26.24
CA GLU A 75 6.04 -15.32 -27.03
C GLU A 75 6.35 -16.56 -26.17
N PHE A 76 6.51 -16.41 -24.86
CA PHE A 76 6.85 -17.50 -23.95
C PHE A 76 5.81 -17.62 -22.85
N ILE A 77 5.38 -18.86 -22.58
CA ILE A 77 4.59 -19.18 -21.41
C ILE A 77 5.56 -19.29 -20.24
N THR A 78 5.75 -18.20 -19.51
CA THR A 78 6.49 -18.17 -18.26
C THR A 78 5.56 -18.64 -17.14
N TYR A 79 5.99 -19.61 -16.37
CA TYR A 79 5.30 -20.07 -15.16
C TYR A 79 6.03 -19.52 -13.94
N ASP A 80 5.28 -19.28 -12.88
CA ASP A 80 5.85 -18.85 -11.62
C ASP A 80 6.71 -19.96 -11.01
N THR A 81 7.85 -19.60 -10.46
CA THR A 81 8.81 -20.54 -9.88
C THR A 81 9.07 -20.25 -8.42
N GLU A 82 9.09 -21.30 -7.60
CA GLU A 82 9.42 -21.26 -6.19
C GLU A 82 10.72 -22.01 -5.96
N LYS A 83 11.70 -21.38 -5.32
CA LYS A 83 12.96 -22.02 -4.91
C LYS A 83 12.89 -22.41 -3.45
N ILE A 84 13.02 -23.68 -3.17
CA ILE A 84 12.95 -24.23 -1.81
C ILE A 84 14.28 -24.90 -1.48
N MET A 85 14.98 -24.37 -0.50
CA MET A 85 16.20 -24.97 0.03
C MET A 85 15.89 -25.66 1.35
N VAL A 86 16.13 -26.96 1.43
CA VAL A 86 15.97 -27.75 2.65
C VAL A 86 17.32 -28.14 3.18
N THR A 87 17.61 -27.81 4.45
CA THR A 87 18.90 -28.09 5.11
C THR A 87 18.84 -29.37 5.94
N THR A 88 20.02 -29.93 6.22
CA THR A 88 20.17 -31.13 7.06
C THR A 88 19.41 -32.33 6.53
N ILE A 89 19.45 -32.54 5.21
CA ILE A 89 18.76 -33.60 4.50
C ILE A 89 19.75 -34.49 3.75
N THR A 90 19.46 -35.79 3.63
CA THR A 90 20.23 -36.72 2.79
C THR A 90 19.68 -36.71 1.37
N THR A 91 20.51 -37.05 0.37
CA THR A 91 20.09 -37.16 -1.03
C THR A 91 18.90 -38.06 -1.22
N GLU A 92 18.87 -39.26 -0.56
CA GLU A 92 17.74 -40.19 -0.64
C GLU A 92 16.43 -39.58 -0.10
N THR A 93 16.53 -38.75 0.96
CA THR A 93 15.36 -38.06 1.53
C THR A 93 14.94 -36.92 0.63
N ALA A 94 15.89 -36.24 -0.02
CA ALA A 94 15.61 -35.18 -0.99
C ALA A 94 14.85 -35.69 -2.22
N GLU A 95 15.24 -36.88 -2.76
CA GLU A 95 14.51 -37.54 -3.85
C GLU A 95 13.06 -37.86 -3.45
N LYS A 96 12.86 -38.41 -2.24
CA LYS A 96 11.51 -38.72 -1.74
C LYS A 96 10.69 -37.45 -1.51
N LEU A 97 11.35 -36.34 -1.12
CA LEU A 97 10.70 -35.06 -0.93
C LEU A 97 10.30 -34.42 -2.27
N LYS A 98 11.15 -34.54 -3.30
CA LYS A 98 10.80 -34.19 -4.69
C LYS A 98 9.49 -34.83 -5.10
N ASP A 99 9.38 -36.18 -4.95
CA ASP A 99 8.18 -36.94 -5.30
C ASP A 99 6.92 -36.50 -4.52
N LYS A 100 7.08 -35.94 -3.31
CA LYS A 100 5.98 -35.40 -2.52
C LYS A 100 5.57 -34.04 -3.01
N LEU A 101 6.53 -33.16 -3.30
CA LEU A 101 6.28 -31.79 -3.79
C LEU A 101 5.61 -31.84 -5.17
N GLU A 102 6.01 -32.76 -6.06
CA GLU A 102 5.38 -32.94 -7.38
C GLU A 102 3.89 -33.34 -7.31
N LYS A 103 3.44 -33.94 -6.21
CA LYS A 103 2.05 -34.35 -6.03
C LYS A 103 1.14 -33.26 -5.48
N VAL A 104 1.67 -32.11 -5.14
CA VAL A 104 0.88 -30.96 -4.67
C VAL A 104 0.06 -30.43 -5.83
N ASP A 105 -1.23 -30.22 -5.61
CA ASP A 105 -2.12 -29.66 -6.62
C ASP A 105 -1.69 -28.24 -6.99
N GLY A 106 -1.49 -28.00 -8.28
CA GLY A 106 -0.98 -26.73 -8.78
C GLY A 106 0.54 -26.70 -9.00
N VAL A 107 1.27 -27.78 -8.69
CA VAL A 107 2.67 -27.95 -9.10
C VAL A 107 2.72 -28.57 -10.48
N LYS A 108 3.52 -27.99 -11.36
CA LYS A 108 3.74 -28.49 -12.72
C LYS A 108 4.95 -29.39 -12.80
N GLU A 109 6.04 -28.99 -12.17
CA GLU A 109 7.34 -29.67 -12.20
C GLU A 109 8.16 -29.32 -10.98
N VAL A 110 8.97 -30.24 -10.49
CA VAL A 110 9.97 -30.01 -9.44
C VAL A 110 11.33 -30.45 -9.99
N GLU A 111 12.21 -29.48 -10.19
CA GLU A 111 13.56 -29.72 -10.60
C GLU A 111 14.46 -29.96 -9.37
N PHE A 112 15.10 -31.09 -9.34
CA PHE A 112 16.13 -31.45 -8.37
C PHE A 112 16.99 -32.58 -8.99
N GLU A 113 18.28 -32.34 -9.01
CA GLU A 113 19.28 -33.33 -9.45
C GLU A 113 20.34 -33.50 -8.36
N ASN A 114 21.01 -34.68 -8.36
CA ASN A 114 22.06 -34.92 -7.38
C ASN A 114 23.42 -34.43 -7.93
N ASP A 115 23.53 -33.11 -8.08
CA ASP A 115 24.71 -32.40 -8.53
C ASP A 115 25.11 -31.28 -7.56
N ASP A 116 26.21 -30.62 -7.82
CA ASP A 116 26.73 -29.54 -6.94
C ASP A 116 25.85 -28.29 -6.94
N ASP A 117 24.94 -28.12 -7.92
CA ASP A 117 24.05 -26.96 -8.05
C ASP A 117 22.78 -27.15 -7.22
N HIS A 118 22.30 -28.39 -7.07
CA HIS A 118 21.07 -28.70 -6.34
C HIS A 118 21.31 -29.37 -4.98
N TYR A 119 22.46 -30.02 -4.75
CA TYR A 119 22.75 -30.66 -3.47
C TYR A 119 24.18 -30.40 -3.01
N LYS A 120 24.33 -29.69 -1.88
CA LYS A 120 25.61 -29.37 -1.28
C LYS A 120 25.53 -29.23 0.23
N ASP A 121 26.54 -29.70 0.95
CA ASP A 121 26.68 -29.55 2.41
C ASP A 121 25.43 -30.03 3.18
N SER A 122 24.81 -31.12 2.76
CA SER A 122 23.55 -31.65 3.31
C SER A 122 22.35 -30.69 3.14
N ALA A 123 22.40 -29.79 2.17
CA ALA A 123 21.27 -28.96 1.76
C ALA A 123 20.84 -29.32 0.34
N ALA A 124 19.53 -29.44 0.11
CA ALA A 124 18.93 -29.69 -1.19
C ALA A 124 18.17 -28.44 -1.65
N LEU A 125 18.37 -28.04 -2.90
CA LEU A 125 17.66 -26.95 -3.56
C LEU A 125 16.68 -27.53 -4.58
N PHE A 126 15.41 -27.25 -4.40
CA PHE A 126 14.33 -27.59 -5.31
C PHE A 126 13.86 -26.35 -6.04
N THR A 127 13.74 -26.41 -7.36
CA THR A 127 13.05 -25.38 -8.15
C THR A 127 11.69 -25.95 -8.54
N VAL A 128 10.64 -25.37 -7.97
CA VAL A 128 9.25 -25.81 -8.17
C VAL A 128 8.58 -24.86 -9.16
N THR A 129 8.17 -25.38 -10.31
CA THR A 129 7.40 -24.63 -11.31
C THR A 129 5.92 -24.82 -11.00
N LEU A 130 5.19 -23.71 -10.84
CA LEU A 130 3.76 -23.71 -10.56
C LEU A 130 2.94 -23.79 -11.86
N SER A 131 1.71 -24.29 -11.80
CA SER A 131 0.81 -24.37 -12.95
C SER A 131 -0.07 -23.13 -13.13
N VAL A 132 0.13 -22.13 -12.27
CA VAL A 132 -0.57 -20.83 -12.28
C VAL A 132 0.35 -19.74 -12.76
N ARG A 133 -0.26 -18.67 -13.28
CA ARG A 133 0.39 -17.44 -13.71
C ARG A 133 -0.53 -16.27 -13.34
N ASP A 134 0.04 -15.23 -12.74
CA ASP A 134 -0.64 -13.97 -12.42
C ASP A 134 -1.89 -14.10 -11.50
N ASP A 135 -2.06 -15.26 -10.83
CA ASP A 135 -3.11 -15.47 -9.83
C ASP A 135 -2.48 -15.63 -8.43
N LEU A 136 -2.24 -14.49 -7.79
CA LEU A 136 -1.56 -14.42 -6.49
C LEU A 136 -2.29 -15.21 -5.40
N ASP A 137 -3.63 -15.26 -5.41
CA ASP A 137 -4.40 -15.96 -4.38
C ASP A 137 -4.21 -17.47 -4.53
N ARG A 138 -4.26 -17.98 -5.76
CA ARG A 138 -4.02 -19.40 -6.05
C ARG A 138 -2.57 -19.78 -5.84
N GLU A 139 -1.64 -18.94 -6.22
CA GLU A 139 -0.20 -19.15 -5.98
C GLU A 139 0.11 -19.25 -4.48
N LEU A 140 -0.44 -18.35 -3.66
CA LEU A 140 -0.31 -18.41 -2.21
C LEU A 140 -0.87 -19.68 -1.59
N GLU A 141 -1.99 -20.20 -2.11
CA GLU A 141 -2.57 -21.46 -1.68
C GLU A 141 -1.60 -22.62 -1.96
N ILE A 142 -1.06 -22.70 -3.19
CA ILE A 142 -0.09 -23.74 -3.59
C ILE A 142 1.18 -23.67 -2.74
N VAL A 143 1.72 -22.47 -2.52
CA VAL A 143 2.92 -22.28 -1.69
C VAL A 143 2.68 -22.67 -0.23
N ASN A 144 1.50 -22.39 0.31
CA ASN A 144 1.15 -22.87 1.65
C ASN A 144 1.04 -24.40 1.72
N ASP A 145 0.50 -25.04 0.68
CA ASP A 145 0.43 -26.50 0.58
C ASP A 145 1.83 -27.12 0.44
N LEU A 146 2.72 -26.49 -0.35
CA LEU A 146 4.14 -26.89 -0.43
C LEU A 146 4.82 -26.79 0.94
N LYS A 147 4.65 -25.68 1.66
CA LYS A 147 5.18 -25.50 3.02
C LYS A 147 4.65 -26.54 3.99
N ALA A 148 3.39 -26.95 3.86
CA ALA A 148 2.81 -28.01 4.69
C ALA A 148 3.47 -29.39 4.45
N GLN A 149 3.96 -29.68 3.22
CA GLN A 149 4.73 -30.89 2.94
C GLN A 149 6.14 -30.89 3.54
N LEU A 150 6.63 -29.69 3.89
CA LEU A 150 7.96 -29.46 4.48
C LEU A 150 7.92 -29.42 6.01
N ASP A 151 6.77 -29.69 6.61
CA ASP A 151 6.65 -29.70 8.07
C ASP A 151 7.62 -30.72 8.69
N GLY A 152 8.40 -30.28 9.67
CA GLY A 152 9.47 -31.08 10.31
C GLY A 152 10.85 -30.98 9.64
N TYR A 153 10.99 -30.22 8.57
CA TYR A 153 12.28 -29.90 7.96
C TYR A 153 12.66 -28.43 8.24
N ASP A 154 13.95 -28.15 8.26
CA ASP A 154 14.46 -26.79 8.28
C ASP A 154 14.64 -26.31 6.83
N PHE A 155 13.83 -25.36 6.39
CA PHE A 155 13.78 -24.92 5.01
C PHE A 155 13.71 -23.41 4.85
N TYR A 156 14.17 -22.95 3.70
CA TYR A 156 14.04 -21.56 3.21
C TYR A 156 13.32 -21.61 1.85
N ALA A 157 12.28 -20.82 1.71
CA ALA A 157 11.52 -20.74 0.47
C ALA A 157 11.65 -19.30 -0.09
N TYR A 158 11.87 -19.20 -1.40
CA TYR A 158 11.97 -17.96 -2.15
C TYR A 158 11.14 -18.06 -3.41
N SER A 159 10.22 -17.14 -3.61
CA SER A 159 9.39 -17.01 -4.80
C SER A 159 9.82 -15.80 -5.60
N ASP A 160 9.92 -15.96 -6.93
CA ASP A 160 10.15 -14.83 -7.83
C ASP A 160 8.88 -13.97 -8.00
N SER A 161 7.69 -14.57 -7.91
CA SER A 161 6.40 -13.93 -8.15
C SER A 161 5.75 -13.44 -6.85
N ILE A 162 5.82 -14.23 -5.78
CA ILE A 162 5.43 -13.80 -4.45
C ILE A 162 6.59 -13.03 -3.87
N ASP A 163 6.74 -11.80 -4.33
CA ASP A 163 7.69 -10.90 -3.71
C ASP A 163 7.26 -10.64 -2.26
N ASP A 164 7.83 -11.42 -1.35
CA ASP A 164 7.69 -11.22 0.10
C ASP A 164 8.01 -9.75 0.48
N SER A 165 8.78 -9.07 -0.39
CA SER A 165 9.10 -7.66 -0.24
C SER A 165 7.86 -6.77 -0.23
N SER A 166 6.85 -7.06 -1.06
CA SER A 166 5.60 -6.27 -1.08
C SER A 166 4.81 -6.43 0.21
N LYS A 167 4.69 -7.65 0.72
CA LYS A 167 4.00 -7.95 1.99
C LYS A 167 4.79 -7.45 3.19
N GLN A 168 6.10 -7.62 3.16
CA GLN A 168 6.99 -7.11 4.18
C GLN A 168 6.93 -5.58 4.21
N LEU A 169 6.97 -4.93 3.05
CA LEU A 169 6.83 -3.49 2.93
C LEU A 169 5.46 -3.01 3.47
N GLU A 170 4.36 -3.69 3.15
CA GLU A 170 3.03 -3.36 3.68
C GLU A 170 2.98 -3.46 5.21
N LYS A 171 3.61 -4.48 5.79
CA LYS A 171 3.73 -4.66 7.23
C LYS A 171 4.60 -3.57 7.87
N GLU A 172 5.74 -3.28 7.29
CA GLU A 172 6.64 -2.21 7.75
C GLU A 172 5.98 -0.84 7.65
N MET A 173 5.27 -0.56 6.56
CA MET A 173 4.51 0.68 6.39
C MET A 173 3.40 0.83 7.43
N THR A 174 2.75 -0.26 7.83
CA THR A 174 1.76 -0.26 8.91
C THR A 174 2.39 0.14 10.25
N VAL A 175 3.58 -0.38 10.54
CA VAL A 175 4.34 0.00 11.75
C VAL A 175 4.76 1.47 11.70
N ILE A 176 5.29 1.92 10.56
CA ILE A 176 5.68 3.32 10.34
C ILE A 176 4.48 4.25 10.52
N LEU A 177 3.32 3.90 9.97
CA LEU A 177 2.08 4.66 10.14
C LEU A 177 1.66 4.74 11.60
N GLY A 178 1.78 3.64 12.36
CA GLY A 178 1.50 3.61 13.79
C GLY A 178 2.43 4.55 14.58
N ILE A 179 3.72 4.52 14.30
CA ILE A 179 4.71 5.41 14.93
C ILE A 179 4.42 6.87 14.56
N ALA A 180 4.17 7.15 13.28
CA ALA A 180 3.81 8.48 12.81
C ALA A 180 2.57 9.01 13.54
N LEU A 181 1.53 8.19 13.69
CA LEU A 181 0.30 8.57 14.40
C LEU A 181 0.59 8.94 15.87
N VAL A 182 1.44 8.17 16.56
CA VAL A 182 1.84 8.48 17.94
C VAL A 182 2.57 9.82 18.03
N ILE A 183 3.52 10.07 17.13
CA ILE A 183 4.24 11.34 17.06
C ILE A 183 3.27 12.50 16.81
N ILE A 184 2.32 12.32 15.90
CA ILE A 184 1.29 13.32 15.58
C ILE A 184 0.45 13.66 16.79
N ILE A 185 -0.04 12.65 17.51
CA ILE A 185 -0.82 12.85 18.73
C ILE A 185 0.01 13.63 19.76
N ALA A 186 1.28 13.28 19.94
CA ALA A 186 2.17 13.99 20.83
C ALA A 186 2.34 15.46 20.44
N VAL A 187 2.63 15.73 19.15
CA VAL A 187 2.76 17.11 18.64
C VAL A 187 1.47 17.91 18.81
N LEU A 188 0.32 17.32 18.49
CA LEU A 188 -0.98 17.98 18.66
C LEU A 188 -1.27 18.28 20.13
N LEU A 189 -0.95 17.36 21.06
CA LEU A 189 -1.12 17.61 22.50
C LEU A 189 -0.26 18.78 23.01
N PHE A 190 0.97 18.92 22.50
CA PHE A 190 1.85 20.03 22.86
C PHE A 190 1.47 21.37 22.18
N THR A 191 0.93 21.30 20.95
CA THR A 191 0.64 22.51 20.15
C THR A 191 -0.79 23.01 20.35
N SER A 192 -1.72 22.12 20.68
CA SER A 192 -3.15 22.44 20.83
C SER A 192 -3.40 23.21 22.13
N GLN A 193 -4.23 24.24 22.05
CA GLN A 193 -4.67 25.02 23.21
C GLN A 193 -5.83 24.36 23.97
N SER A 194 -6.44 23.33 23.40
CA SER A 194 -7.56 22.61 24.01
C SER A 194 -7.47 21.11 23.74
N PHE A 195 -7.61 20.31 24.78
CA PHE A 195 -7.64 18.84 24.66
C PHE A 195 -8.73 18.31 23.72
N MET A 196 -9.79 19.08 23.48
CA MET A 196 -10.88 18.70 22.56
C MET A 196 -10.53 18.88 21.08
N GLU A 197 -9.49 19.64 20.75
CA GLU A 197 -9.05 19.83 19.36
C GLU A 197 -8.39 18.58 18.81
N VAL A 198 -7.62 17.84 19.62
CA VAL A 198 -6.89 16.65 19.20
C VAL A 198 -7.82 15.56 18.66
N PRO A 199 -8.90 15.12 19.35
CA PRO A 199 -9.82 14.12 18.80
C PRO A 199 -10.54 14.60 17.54
N ILE A 200 -10.85 15.89 17.44
CA ILE A 200 -11.48 16.46 16.23
C ILE A 200 -10.52 16.34 15.04
N PHE A 201 -9.26 16.69 15.20
CA PHE A 201 -8.28 16.55 14.13
C PHE A 201 -8.05 15.10 13.73
N LEU A 202 -7.99 14.17 14.69
CA LEU A 202 -7.87 12.74 14.40
C LEU A 202 -9.06 12.20 13.59
N ILE A 203 -10.28 12.64 13.91
CA ILE A 203 -11.48 12.28 13.13
C ILE A 203 -11.36 12.84 11.71
N VAL A 204 -10.97 14.11 11.55
CA VAL A 204 -10.79 14.74 10.23
C VAL A 204 -9.72 14.01 9.41
N PHE A 205 -8.60 13.62 10.04
CA PHE A 205 -7.55 12.85 9.37
C PHE A 205 -8.04 11.46 8.95
N GLY A 206 -8.78 10.76 9.83
CA GLY A 206 -9.38 9.48 9.50
C GLY A 206 -10.35 9.57 8.32
N VAL A 207 -11.22 10.57 8.32
CA VAL A 207 -12.13 10.85 7.20
C VAL A 207 -11.37 11.14 5.92
N ALA A 208 -10.34 11.97 5.97
CA ALA A 208 -9.52 12.31 4.81
C ALA A 208 -8.77 11.07 4.27
N ALA A 209 -8.23 10.23 5.15
CA ALA A 209 -7.57 8.98 4.75
C ALA A 209 -8.54 8.00 4.09
N LEU A 210 -9.75 7.81 4.65
CA LEU A 210 -10.78 6.97 4.05
C LEU A 210 -11.24 7.47 2.68
N LEU A 211 -11.40 8.78 2.52
CA LEU A 211 -11.74 9.38 1.23
C LEU A 211 -10.62 9.16 0.21
N ASN A 212 -9.36 9.36 0.59
CA ASN A 212 -8.22 9.13 -0.29
C ASN A 212 -8.16 7.65 -0.73
N MET A 213 -8.21 6.71 0.21
CA MET A 213 -8.16 5.28 -0.10
C MET A 213 -9.34 4.85 -0.99
N GLY A 214 -10.55 5.35 -0.71
CA GLY A 214 -11.75 4.97 -1.47
C GLY A 214 -11.80 5.58 -2.87
N THR A 215 -11.29 6.80 -3.06
CA THR A 215 -11.24 7.45 -4.38
C THR A 215 -10.22 6.82 -5.32
N ASN A 216 -9.24 6.06 -4.81
CA ASN A 216 -8.32 5.28 -5.64
C ASN A 216 -9.05 4.28 -6.54
N TYR A 217 -10.24 3.82 -6.16
CA TYR A 217 -11.09 2.99 -7.02
C TYR A 217 -11.40 3.63 -8.39
N LEU A 218 -11.48 4.96 -8.44
CA LEU A 218 -11.71 5.69 -9.71
C LEU A 218 -10.50 5.63 -10.65
N LEU A 219 -9.32 5.33 -10.14
CA LEU A 219 -8.09 5.18 -10.91
C LEU A 219 -7.96 3.75 -11.49
N GLY A 220 -8.78 2.80 -11.01
CA GLY A 220 -8.75 1.39 -11.38
C GLY A 220 -7.67 0.64 -10.62
N GLU A 221 -6.43 0.90 -10.93
CA GLU A 221 -5.25 0.22 -10.37
C GLU A 221 -4.29 1.25 -9.76
N ILE A 222 -3.65 0.90 -8.64
CA ILE A 222 -2.63 1.71 -7.99
C ILE A 222 -1.42 0.87 -7.62
N SER A 223 -0.23 1.48 -7.64
CA SER A 223 0.99 0.84 -7.14
C SER A 223 0.92 0.59 -5.63
N PHE A 224 1.44 -0.56 -5.18
CA PHE A 224 1.60 -0.85 -3.75
C PHE A 224 2.44 0.22 -3.03
N ILE A 225 3.46 0.79 -3.71
CA ILE A 225 4.27 1.89 -3.18
C ILE A 225 3.39 3.13 -2.97
N THR A 226 2.56 3.48 -3.96
CA THR A 226 1.65 4.62 -3.86
C THR A 226 0.64 4.41 -2.73
N LYS A 227 0.04 3.22 -2.62
CA LYS A 227 -0.88 2.85 -1.52
C LYS A 227 -0.22 3.05 -0.17
N SER A 228 1.02 2.58 -0.02
CA SER A 228 1.76 2.60 1.25
C SER A 228 2.16 4.02 1.67
N VAL A 229 2.65 4.83 0.74
CA VAL A 229 3.18 6.18 1.02
C VAL A 229 2.07 7.24 1.10
N ALA A 230 1.00 7.10 0.32
CA ALA A 230 -0.05 8.12 0.20
C ALA A 230 -0.69 8.50 1.54
N VAL A 231 -0.98 7.52 2.40
CA VAL A 231 -1.60 7.76 3.72
C VAL A 231 -0.66 8.52 4.65
N VAL A 232 0.63 8.16 4.67
CA VAL A 232 1.64 8.84 5.50
C VAL A 232 1.83 10.28 5.04
N LEU A 233 1.95 10.49 3.72
CA LEU A 233 2.12 11.82 3.14
C LEU A 233 0.89 12.70 3.40
N GLN A 234 -0.30 12.15 3.23
CA GLN A 234 -1.56 12.86 3.51
C GLN A 234 -1.67 13.25 4.97
N LEU A 235 -1.28 12.36 5.88
CA LEU A 235 -1.29 12.62 7.31
C LEU A 235 -0.35 13.78 7.66
N ALA A 236 0.87 13.79 7.11
CA ALA A 236 1.83 14.87 7.30
C ALA A 236 1.29 16.23 6.82
N LEU A 237 0.72 16.29 5.61
CA LEU A 237 0.13 17.52 5.07
C LEU A 237 -1.10 17.99 5.87
N ALA A 238 -1.94 17.05 6.31
CA ALA A 238 -3.15 17.39 7.06
C ALA A 238 -2.84 18.05 8.41
N ILE A 239 -1.73 17.67 9.06
CA ILE A 239 -1.31 18.28 10.34
C ILE A 239 -0.95 19.74 10.17
N ASP A 240 -0.18 20.09 9.15
CA ASP A 240 0.24 21.45 8.91
C ASP A 240 -0.98 22.38 8.75
N TYR A 241 -1.97 21.94 7.97
CA TYR A 241 -3.21 22.70 7.81
C TYR A 241 -4.03 22.77 9.09
N ALA A 242 -4.09 21.70 9.87
CA ALA A 242 -4.82 21.67 11.14
C ALA A 242 -4.22 22.65 12.15
N ILE A 243 -2.90 22.67 12.28
CA ILE A 243 -2.19 23.59 13.19
C ILE A 243 -2.43 25.05 12.78
N ILE A 244 -2.27 25.37 11.49
CA ILE A 244 -2.51 26.72 10.98
C ILE A 244 -3.95 27.17 11.25
N LEU A 245 -4.92 26.30 10.99
CA LEU A 245 -6.34 26.60 11.19
C LEU A 245 -6.68 26.81 12.67
N SER A 246 -6.14 25.98 13.55
CA SER A 246 -6.32 26.09 15.01
C SER A 246 -5.77 27.41 15.55
N HIS A 247 -4.55 27.77 15.15
CA HIS A 247 -3.94 29.05 15.55
C HIS A 247 -4.77 30.24 15.08
N ARG A 248 -5.22 30.24 13.82
CA ARG A 248 -6.07 31.31 13.28
C ARG A 248 -7.42 31.40 13.99
N PHE A 249 -8.03 30.25 14.29
CA PHE A 249 -9.28 30.21 15.05
C PHE A 249 -9.11 30.80 16.47
N ALA A 250 -8.00 30.46 17.14
CA ALA A 250 -7.69 30.99 18.46
C ALA A 250 -7.47 32.53 18.46
N GLU A 251 -6.74 33.04 17.46
CA GLU A 251 -6.53 34.49 17.28
C GLU A 251 -7.86 35.23 17.07
N GLU A 252 -8.73 34.73 16.18
CA GLU A 252 -10.03 35.35 15.89
C GLU A 252 -11.00 35.33 17.10
N LYS A 253 -10.91 34.23 17.90
CA LYS A 253 -11.73 34.10 19.11
C LYS A 253 -11.34 35.11 20.21
N GLN A 254 -10.07 35.49 20.29
CA GLN A 254 -9.58 36.49 21.26
C GLN A 254 -9.92 37.90 20.86
N THR A 255 -10.20 38.16 19.59
CA THR A 255 -10.46 39.49 19.04
C THR A 255 -11.96 39.86 19.05
N LYS A 256 -12.84 38.93 19.39
CA LYS A 256 -14.29 39.09 19.55
C LYS A 256 -14.70 39.05 21.01
#